data_22b20fea888aeaa3234fc0c34ecbe0b0
#
_entry.id   22b20fea888aeaa3234fc0c34ecbe0b0
#
_cell.length_a   1.000
_cell.length_b   1.000
_cell.length_c   1.000
_cell.angle_alpha   90.00
_cell.angle_beta   90.00
_cell.angle_gamma   90.00
#
_symmetry.space_group_name_H-M   'P 1'
#
loop_
_entity.id
_entity.type
_entity.pdbx_description
1 polymer ?
#
loop_
_entity_poly.entity_id
_entity_poly.type
_entity_poly.pdbx_seq_one_letter_code
_entity_poly.pdbx_strand_id
1 'polypeptide(L)'
;LVNMIQDVAVKLGNMNVDNVTNALGQSTQRIVSSKYMKAGMGDGGSCHPRDNIALRWLAKELGLGYDLFDSIMTARELQAENMAKAILKHGTNVFFTSDSYKPHTDLTDGSYSLLVQHYVKMHGGQIVNGFDNPVQVIVRVHETDQITADNQTIIFDPWRTYPMAENVVYYGKY
;
A
#
# COMPACT_ATOMS: atom_id res chain seq x y z
N LEU A 1 0.31 -10.47 5.77
CA LEU A 1 -0.41 -10.41 7.06
C LEU A 1 -0.63 -8.97 7.53
N VAL A 2 0.41 -8.14 7.72
CA VAL A 2 0.26 -6.78 8.31
C VAL A 2 -0.63 -5.86 7.48
N ASN A 3 -0.58 -5.93 6.16
CA ASN A 3 -1.47 -5.18 5.28
C ASN A 3 -2.94 -5.67 5.36
N MET A 4 -3.17 -6.96 5.64
CA MET A 4 -4.53 -7.45 5.93
C MET A 4 -5.07 -6.86 7.23
N ILE A 5 -4.24 -6.71 8.27
CA ILE A 5 -4.61 -6.02 9.52
C ILE A 5 -4.88 -4.53 9.26
N GLN A 6 -4.14 -3.91 8.34
CA GLN A 6 -4.40 -2.53 7.91
C GLN A 6 -5.78 -2.39 7.25
N ASP A 7 -6.14 -3.31 6.35
CA ASP A 7 -7.48 -3.33 5.73
C ASP A 7 -8.60 -3.51 6.77
N VAL A 8 -8.39 -4.35 7.78
CA VAL A 8 -9.32 -4.49 8.91
C VAL A 8 -9.47 -3.16 9.65
N ALA A 9 -8.36 -2.49 9.95
CA ALA A 9 -8.38 -1.19 10.62
C ALA A 9 -9.15 -0.13 9.83
N VAL A 10 -8.94 -0.09 8.51
CA VAL A 10 -9.66 0.81 7.59
C VAL A 10 -11.17 0.56 7.62
N LYS A 11 -11.59 -0.69 7.62
CA LYS A 11 -13.03 -1.05 7.60
C LYS A 11 -13.71 -0.83 8.93
N LEU A 12 -13.04 -1.06 10.05
CA LEU A 12 -13.60 -0.86 11.39
C LEU A 12 -13.70 0.63 11.75
N GLY A 13 -12.75 1.46 11.32
CA GLY A 13 -12.77 2.90 11.52
C GLY A 13 -12.43 3.38 12.95
N ASN A 14 -12.15 2.49 13.90
CA ASN A 14 -11.80 2.82 15.29
C ASN A 14 -10.56 2.08 15.79
N MET A 15 -9.75 1.59 14.88
CA MET A 15 -8.56 0.79 15.15
C MET A 15 -7.31 1.48 14.60
N ASN A 16 -6.20 1.38 15.33
CA ASN A 16 -4.88 1.73 14.85
C ASN A 16 -4.08 0.47 14.56
N VAL A 17 -3.76 0.23 13.30
CA VAL A 17 -2.99 -0.94 12.85
C VAL A 17 -1.64 -1.03 13.55
N ASP A 18 -0.98 0.10 13.81
CA ASP A 18 0.35 0.11 14.43
C ASP A 18 0.33 -0.41 15.87
N ASN A 19 -0.76 -0.19 16.62
CA ASN A 19 -0.92 -0.75 17.97
C ASN A 19 -0.92 -2.28 17.93
N VAL A 20 -1.61 -2.87 16.96
CA VAL A 20 -1.69 -4.33 16.80
C VAL A 20 -0.36 -4.91 16.32
N THR A 21 0.24 -4.33 15.28
CA THR A 21 1.47 -4.83 14.71
C THR A 21 2.67 -4.64 15.65
N ASN A 22 2.70 -3.54 16.43
CA ASN A 22 3.70 -3.34 17.47
C ASN A 22 3.55 -4.37 18.60
N ALA A 23 2.32 -4.70 19.03
CA ALA A 23 2.08 -5.75 20.02
C ALA A 23 2.57 -7.12 19.50
N LEU A 24 2.28 -7.45 18.22
CA LEU A 24 2.80 -8.67 17.58
C LEU A 24 4.33 -8.66 17.51
N GLY A 25 4.93 -7.52 17.22
CA GLY A 25 6.39 -7.32 17.15
C GLY A 25 7.13 -7.54 18.46
N GLN A 26 6.42 -7.51 19.61
CA GLN A 26 6.99 -7.89 20.91
C GLN A 26 7.27 -9.40 21.04
N SER A 27 6.72 -10.23 20.15
CA SER A 27 6.93 -11.68 20.19
C SER A 27 8.33 -12.06 19.69
N THR A 28 9.28 -12.20 20.58
CA THR A 28 10.68 -12.51 20.26
C THR A 28 10.94 -14.00 19.97
N GLN A 29 10.01 -14.88 20.32
CA GLN A 29 10.17 -16.34 20.14
C GLN A 29 9.59 -16.86 18.83
N ARG A 30 8.55 -16.22 18.30
CA ARG A 30 7.82 -16.71 17.11
C ARG A 30 7.95 -15.78 15.90
N ILE A 31 8.22 -14.51 16.11
CA ILE A 31 8.47 -13.52 15.06
C ILE A 31 9.96 -13.19 15.07
N VAL A 32 10.66 -13.58 14.02
CA VAL A 32 12.12 -13.45 13.92
C VAL A 32 12.58 -11.99 13.83
N SER A 33 11.76 -11.11 13.28
CA SER A 33 12.08 -9.67 13.17
C SER A 33 10.82 -8.82 13.11
N SER A 34 10.80 -7.74 13.88
CA SER A 34 9.74 -6.70 13.82
C SER A 34 9.73 -5.90 12.51
N LYS A 35 10.81 -5.98 11.70
CA LYS A 35 10.90 -5.29 10.39
C LYS A 35 9.77 -5.64 9.43
N TYR A 36 9.21 -6.85 9.54
CA TYR A 36 8.08 -7.31 8.73
C TYR A 36 6.71 -7.00 9.34
N MET A 37 6.68 -6.29 10.47
CA MET A 37 5.45 -5.94 11.19
C MET A 37 4.98 -4.51 10.91
N LYS A 38 5.52 -3.83 9.91
CA LYS A 38 5.12 -2.49 9.52
C LYS A 38 4.21 -2.55 8.28
N ALA A 39 2.97 -2.12 8.43
CA ALA A 39 2.07 -1.94 7.30
C ALA A 39 2.43 -0.64 6.54
N GLY A 40 2.17 -0.62 5.24
CA GLY A 40 2.51 0.52 4.39
C GLY A 40 2.01 0.35 2.97
N MET A 41 2.82 0.74 2.01
CA MET A 41 2.53 0.70 0.58
C MET A 41 2.77 -0.69 -0.01
N GLY A 42 2.00 -1.68 0.45
CA GLY A 42 1.98 -3.04 -0.11
C GLY A 42 3.24 -3.87 0.15
N ASP A 43 3.55 -4.71 -0.82
CA ASP A 43 4.72 -5.60 -0.83
C ASP A 43 5.91 -4.98 -1.58
N GLY A 44 7.09 -5.52 -1.38
CA GLY A 44 8.34 -4.98 -1.92
C GLY A 44 8.79 -5.63 -3.23
N GLY A 45 8.35 -5.14 -4.38
CA GLY A 45 8.95 -5.40 -5.67
C GLY A 45 8.59 -6.70 -6.38
N SER A 46 9.31 -6.99 -7.47
CA SER A 46 8.97 -8.05 -8.44
C SER A 46 9.09 -9.48 -7.91
N CYS A 47 9.90 -9.70 -6.88
CA CYS A 47 10.11 -11.06 -6.33
C CYS A 47 8.80 -11.62 -5.75
N HIS A 48 8.02 -10.81 -5.03
CA HIS A 48 6.79 -11.29 -4.39
C HIS A 48 5.76 -11.81 -5.39
N PRO A 49 5.29 -11.05 -6.39
CA PRO A 49 4.36 -11.58 -7.38
C PRO A 49 4.97 -12.69 -8.22
N ARG A 50 6.22 -12.57 -8.68
CA ARG A 50 6.88 -13.58 -9.49
C ARG A 50 6.96 -14.94 -8.81
N ASP A 51 7.41 -14.95 -7.56
CA ASP A 51 7.64 -16.20 -6.84
C ASP A 51 6.30 -16.83 -6.40
N ASN A 52 5.30 -16.01 -6.04
CA ASN A 52 3.95 -16.53 -5.78
C ASN A 52 3.28 -17.10 -7.04
N ILE A 53 3.48 -16.50 -8.22
CA ILE A 53 2.99 -17.04 -9.49
C ILE A 53 3.63 -18.40 -9.80
N ALA A 54 4.96 -18.51 -9.61
CA ALA A 54 5.68 -19.75 -9.82
C ALA A 54 5.24 -20.85 -8.85
N LEU A 55 5.07 -20.52 -7.57
CA LEU A 55 4.62 -21.45 -6.54
C LEU A 55 3.16 -21.88 -6.72
N ARG A 56 2.28 -20.98 -7.20
CA ARG A 56 0.92 -21.29 -7.58
C ARG A 56 0.89 -22.33 -8.71
N TRP A 57 1.70 -22.11 -9.77
CA TRP A 57 1.82 -23.08 -10.84
C TRP A 57 2.29 -24.45 -10.31
N LEU A 58 3.33 -24.46 -9.46
CA LEU A 58 3.86 -25.69 -8.89
C LEU A 58 2.83 -26.41 -8.00
N ALA A 59 2.09 -25.66 -7.17
CA ALA A 59 1.04 -26.24 -6.33
C ALA A 59 -0.02 -26.97 -7.16
N LYS A 60 -0.39 -26.39 -8.32
CA LYS A 60 -1.30 -27.00 -9.28
C LYS A 60 -0.72 -28.25 -9.93
N GLU A 61 0.52 -28.20 -10.43
CA GLU A 61 1.19 -29.34 -11.07
C GLU A 61 1.36 -30.53 -10.12
N LEU A 62 1.62 -30.25 -8.83
CA LEU A 62 1.78 -31.30 -7.81
C LEU A 62 0.44 -31.77 -7.21
N GLY A 63 -0.68 -31.18 -7.59
CA GLY A 63 -1.99 -31.57 -7.08
C GLY A 63 -2.14 -31.44 -5.59
N LEU A 64 -1.62 -30.33 -4.96
CA LEU A 64 -1.64 -30.17 -3.49
C LEU A 64 -3.05 -30.10 -2.89
N GLY A 65 -4.09 -29.88 -3.68
CA GLY A 65 -5.48 -29.76 -3.22
C GLY A 65 -5.80 -28.42 -2.53
N TYR A 66 -4.83 -27.53 -2.38
CA TYR A 66 -4.98 -26.16 -1.89
C TYR A 66 -3.96 -25.24 -2.57
N ASP A 67 -4.27 -23.94 -2.64
CA ASP A 67 -3.39 -22.92 -3.25
C ASP A 67 -3.41 -21.63 -2.41
N LEU A 68 -2.49 -21.55 -1.44
CA LEU A 68 -2.28 -20.35 -0.64
C LEU A 68 -1.70 -19.19 -1.47
N PHE A 69 -0.92 -19.52 -2.50
CA PHE A 69 -0.23 -18.53 -3.33
C PHE A 69 -1.22 -17.75 -4.21
N ASP A 70 -2.27 -18.42 -4.72
CA ASP A 70 -3.38 -17.76 -5.40
C ASP A 70 -4.13 -16.81 -4.47
N SER A 71 -4.37 -17.24 -3.24
CA SER A 71 -5.01 -16.40 -2.22
C SER A 71 -4.17 -15.16 -1.87
N ILE A 72 -2.83 -15.30 -1.81
CA ILE A 72 -1.91 -14.18 -1.59
C ILE A 72 -1.99 -13.18 -2.77
N MET A 73 -1.99 -13.68 -4.00
CA MET A 73 -2.07 -12.82 -5.18
C MET A 73 -3.42 -12.12 -5.28
N THR A 74 -4.51 -12.82 -5.01
CA THR A 74 -5.86 -12.22 -4.94
C THR A 74 -5.93 -11.13 -3.85
N ALA A 75 -5.39 -11.41 -2.66
CA ALA A 75 -5.35 -10.41 -1.58
C ALA A 75 -4.52 -9.17 -1.98
N ARG A 76 -3.40 -9.35 -2.68
CA ARG A 76 -2.56 -8.25 -3.18
C ARG A 76 -3.35 -7.30 -4.09
N GLU A 77 -4.08 -7.86 -5.05
CA GLU A 77 -4.90 -7.07 -5.98
C GLU A 77 -6.03 -6.32 -5.24
N LEU A 78 -6.78 -7.02 -4.39
CA LEU A 78 -7.86 -6.42 -3.62
C LEU A 78 -7.38 -5.33 -2.64
N GLN A 79 -6.21 -5.50 -2.02
CA GLN A 79 -5.62 -4.48 -1.16
C GLN A 79 -5.26 -3.21 -1.94
N ALA A 80 -4.70 -3.34 -3.15
CA ALA A 80 -4.40 -2.21 -4.01
C ALA A 80 -5.68 -1.48 -4.45
N GLU A 81 -6.72 -2.22 -4.80
CA GLU A 81 -8.03 -1.66 -5.13
C GLU A 81 -8.69 -0.94 -3.95
N ASN A 82 -8.63 -1.52 -2.75
CA ASN A 82 -9.16 -0.89 -1.54
C ASN A 82 -8.42 0.42 -1.22
N MET A 83 -7.10 0.46 -1.38
CA MET A 83 -6.30 1.67 -1.20
C MET A 83 -6.68 2.73 -2.24
N ALA A 84 -6.83 2.37 -3.51
CA ALA A 84 -7.26 3.29 -4.56
C ALA A 84 -8.64 3.90 -4.25
N LYS A 85 -9.59 3.09 -3.81
CA LYS A 85 -10.92 3.57 -3.38
C LYS A 85 -10.84 4.51 -2.17
N ALA A 86 -9.92 4.26 -1.25
CA ALA A 86 -9.70 5.14 -0.10
C ALA A 86 -9.11 6.49 -0.53
N ILE A 87 -8.12 6.49 -1.44
CA ILE A 87 -7.53 7.71 -2.02
C ILE A 87 -8.60 8.56 -2.70
N LEU A 88 -9.44 7.94 -3.53
CA LEU A 88 -10.47 8.63 -4.33
C LEU A 88 -11.59 9.27 -3.49
N LYS A 89 -11.71 8.96 -2.21
CA LYS A 89 -12.60 9.69 -1.29
C LYS A 89 -12.16 11.13 -1.05
N HIS A 90 -10.90 11.45 -1.32
CA HIS A 90 -10.28 12.75 -1.04
C HIS A 90 -10.07 13.60 -2.29
N GLY A 91 -10.12 13.00 -3.48
CA GLY A 91 -9.98 13.71 -4.75
C GLY A 91 -9.69 12.75 -5.91
N THR A 92 -9.94 13.21 -7.12
CA THR A 92 -9.77 12.40 -8.34
C THR A 92 -8.47 12.69 -9.08
N ASN A 93 -7.83 13.85 -8.87
CA ASN A 93 -6.54 14.19 -9.43
C ASN A 93 -5.44 13.79 -8.44
N VAL A 94 -4.80 12.67 -8.69
CA VAL A 94 -3.90 12.00 -7.75
C VAL A 94 -2.46 12.03 -8.27
N PHE A 95 -1.55 12.51 -7.45
CA PHE A 95 -0.11 12.46 -7.68
C PHE A 95 0.51 11.39 -6.77
N PHE A 96 1.35 10.53 -7.33
CA PHE A 96 2.15 9.56 -6.58
C PHE A 96 3.60 10.04 -6.52
N THR A 97 4.20 10.05 -5.34
CA THR A 97 5.58 10.56 -5.15
C THR A 97 6.62 9.70 -5.87
N SER A 98 6.30 8.46 -6.20
CA SER A 98 7.19 7.56 -6.95
C SER A 98 6.42 6.43 -7.64
N ASP A 99 6.96 5.96 -8.75
CA ASP A 99 6.54 4.73 -9.44
C ASP A 99 7.39 3.52 -9.03
N SER A 100 8.52 3.73 -8.37
CA SER A 100 9.44 2.66 -8.00
C SER A 100 8.92 1.80 -6.85
N TYR A 101 9.37 0.55 -6.78
CA TYR A 101 8.97 -0.36 -5.72
C TYR A 101 9.69 -0.12 -4.38
N LYS A 102 10.81 0.62 -4.39
CA LYS A 102 11.57 1.00 -3.18
C LYS A 102 12.25 2.37 -3.39
N PRO A 103 12.60 3.08 -2.31
CA PRO A 103 13.26 4.37 -2.41
C PRO A 103 14.64 4.26 -3.08
N HIS A 104 15.08 5.38 -3.67
CA HIS A 104 16.41 5.54 -4.29
C HIS A 104 16.69 4.58 -5.47
N THR A 105 15.66 4.22 -6.22
CA THR A 105 15.76 3.45 -7.47
C THR A 105 14.67 3.87 -8.45
N ASP A 106 14.89 3.63 -9.71
CA ASP A 106 13.92 3.81 -10.81
C ASP A 106 13.27 2.47 -11.25
N LEU A 107 13.56 1.38 -10.52
CA LEU A 107 12.99 0.06 -10.84
C LEU A 107 11.49 0.00 -10.52
N THR A 108 10.69 -0.25 -11.53
CA THR A 108 9.22 -0.27 -11.46
C THR A 108 8.61 -1.67 -11.54
N ASP A 109 9.39 -2.69 -11.89
CA ASP A 109 8.89 -4.05 -12.02
C ASP A 109 8.28 -4.57 -10.71
N GLY A 110 7.00 -4.95 -10.78
CA GLY A 110 6.24 -5.40 -9.61
C GLY A 110 5.91 -4.29 -8.61
N SER A 111 6.04 -3.02 -9.00
CA SER A 111 5.72 -1.88 -8.14
C SER A 111 4.26 -1.91 -7.69
N TYR A 112 4.06 -1.85 -6.37
CA TYR A 112 2.73 -1.73 -5.79
C TYR A 112 2.13 -0.34 -6.02
N SER A 113 2.96 0.70 -6.12
CA SER A 113 2.51 2.05 -6.50
C SER A 113 1.80 2.02 -7.85
N LEU A 114 2.40 1.40 -8.87
CA LEU A 114 1.79 1.27 -10.20
C LEU A 114 0.50 0.44 -10.18
N LEU A 115 0.42 -0.57 -9.33
CA LEU A 115 -0.81 -1.36 -9.16
C LEU A 115 -1.94 -0.50 -8.56
N VAL A 116 -1.66 0.29 -7.55
CA VAL A 116 -2.65 1.23 -6.97
C VAL A 116 -3.06 2.29 -8.00
N GLN A 117 -2.12 2.86 -8.76
CA GLN A 117 -2.41 3.80 -9.85
C GLN A 117 -3.33 3.19 -10.91
N HIS A 118 -3.13 1.91 -11.26
CA HIS A 118 -4.02 1.19 -12.16
C HIS A 118 -5.45 1.21 -11.64
N TYR A 119 -5.67 0.86 -10.36
CA TYR A 119 -7.01 0.87 -9.76
C TYR A 119 -7.58 2.28 -9.58
N VAL A 120 -6.76 3.29 -9.31
CA VAL A 120 -7.20 4.69 -9.31
C VAL A 120 -7.82 5.05 -10.67
N LYS A 121 -7.13 4.72 -11.78
CA LYS A 121 -7.63 4.95 -13.14
C LYS A 121 -8.91 4.15 -13.43
N MET A 122 -8.96 2.89 -13.03
CA MET A 122 -10.14 2.03 -13.21
C MET A 122 -11.39 2.57 -12.51
N HIS A 123 -11.21 3.24 -11.37
CA HIS A 123 -12.29 3.85 -10.60
C HIS A 123 -12.54 5.33 -10.94
N GLY A 124 -12.05 5.81 -12.08
CA GLY A 124 -12.35 7.14 -12.62
C GLY A 124 -11.44 8.26 -12.12
N GLY A 125 -10.37 7.95 -11.40
CA GLY A 125 -9.35 8.92 -11.04
C GLY A 125 -8.35 9.17 -12.17
N GLN A 126 -7.59 10.24 -12.04
CA GLN A 126 -6.54 10.65 -12.98
C GLN A 126 -5.21 10.71 -12.23
N ILE A 127 -4.18 10.13 -12.84
CA ILE A 127 -2.81 10.27 -12.34
C ILE A 127 -2.23 11.52 -12.99
N VAL A 128 -1.87 12.49 -12.17
CA VAL A 128 -1.38 13.80 -12.61
C VAL A 128 0.09 13.99 -12.21
N ASN A 129 0.80 14.80 -12.98
CA ASN A 129 2.21 15.13 -12.73
C ASN A 129 2.40 16.44 -11.95
N GLY A 130 1.31 17.15 -11.66
CA GLY A 130 1.32 18.42 -10.95
C GLY A 130 1.58 19.66 -11.83
N PHE A 131 1.87 19.48 -13.12
CA PHE A 131 2.13 20.60 -14.05
C PHE A 131 0.89 20.97 -14.87
N ASP A 132 0.12 19.97 -15.31
CA ASP A 132 -0.99 20.19 -16.26
C ASP A 132 -2.36 20.26 -15.57
N ASN A 133 -2.51 19.65 -14.40
CA ASN A 133 -3.74 19.61 -13.63
C ASN A 133 -3.45 19.87 -12.15
N PRO A 134 -4.36 20.55 -11.44
CA PRO A 134 -4.21 20.75 -10.00
C PRO A 134 -4.23 19.39 -9.27
N VAL A 135 -3.25 19.17 -8.42
CA VAL A 135 -3.17 17.98 -7.57
C VAL A 135 -4.14 18.15 -6.41
N GLN A 136 -5.02 17.18 -6.21
CA GLN A 136 -5.94 17.13 -5.08
C GLN A 136 -5.43 16.22 -3.96
N VAL A 137 -4.79 15.11 -4.35
CA VAL A 137 -4.24 14.12 -3.41
C VAL A 137 -2.81 13.78 -3.81
N ILE A 138 -1.89 13.86 -2.86
CA ILE A 138 -0.53 13.33 -2.98
C ILE A 138 -0.45 12.04 -2.20
N VAL A 139 -0.13 10.94 -2.86
CA VAL A 139 0.12 9.64 -2.24
C VAL A 139 1.61 9.49 -1.95
N ARG A 140 1.95 9.33 -0.68
CA ARG A 140 3.31 9.11 -0.23
C ARG A 140 3.73 7.66 -0.44
N VAL A 141 4.46 7.39 -1.50
CA VAL A 141 4.80 6.01 -1.91
C VAL A 141 5.85 5.39 -0.99
N HIS A 142 6.89 6.15 -0.64
CA HIS A 142 7.93 5.66 0.28
C HIS A 142 7.90 6.45 1.59
N GLU A 143 8.24 5.78 2.68
CA GLU A 143 8.32 6.41 4.01
C GLU A 143 9.31 7.57 4.06
N THR A 144 10.32 7.54 3.22
CA THR A 144 11.38 8.57 3.14
C THR A 144 11.03 9.75 2.23
N ASP A 145 9.92 9.66 1.47
CA ASP A 145 9.56 10.72 0.53
C ASP A 145 9.21 12.02 1.26
N GLN A 146 9.83 13.09 0.82
CA GLN A 146 9.54 14.44 1.27
C GLN A 146 8.46 15.04 0.36
N ILE A 147 7.48 15.68 0.97
CA ILE A 147 6.35 16.28 0.25
C ILE A 147 6.33 17.77 0.59
N THR A 148 6.19 18.59 -0.44
CA THR A 148 5.82 20.00 -0.29
C THR A 148 4.46 20.19 -0.93
N ALA A 149 3.47 20.51 -0.12
CA ALA A 149 2.09 20.74 -0.58
C ALA A 149 1.53 21.96 0.13
N ASP A 150 0.54 22.59 -0.48
CA ASP A 150 -0.28 23.59 0.20
C ASP A 150 -1.29 22.92 1.16
N ASN A 151 -1.97 23.74 1.96
CA ASN A 151 -2.93 23.23 2.95
C ASN A 151 -4.24 22.70 2.32
N GLN A 152 -4.46 22.88 1.02
CA GLN A 152 -5.64 22.40 0.31
C GLN A 152 -5.44 21.02 -0.30
N THR A 153 -4.18 20.65 -0.55
CA THR A 153 -3.81 19.35 -1.12
C THR A 153 -3.73 18.31 -0.02
N ILE A 154 -4.48 17.22 -0.15
CA ILE A 154 -4.48 16.11 0.79
C ILE A 154 -3.18 15.29 0.63
N ILE A 155 -2.53 15.00 1.74
CA ILE A 155 -1.40 14.06 1.80
C ILE A 155 -1.94 12.72 2.32
N PHE A 156 -1.98 11.72 1.46
CA PHE A 156 -2.37 10.37 1.81
C PHE A 156 -1.12 9.57 2.19
N ASP A 157 -1.00 9.24 3.49
CA ASP A 157 0.18 8.56 4.05
C ASP A 157 -0.14 7.12 4.50
N PRO A 158 0.23 6.10 3.69
CA PRO A 158 0.07 4.69 4.08
C PRO A 158 1.04 4.26 5.18
N TRP A 159 2.10 5.03 5.46
CA TRP A 159 3.13 4.74 6.45
C TRP A 159 2.81 5.31 7.82
N ARG A 160 1.94 6.34 7.89
CA ARG A 160 1.50 7.02 9.13
C ARG A 160 2.66 7.66 9.90
N THR A 161 3.68 8.10 9.18
CA THR A 161 4.91 8.70 9.72
C THR A 161 5.12 10.14 9.27
N TYR A 162 4.32 10.64 8.32
CA TYR A 162 4.34 12.06 7.95
C TYR A 162 3.84 12.92 9.13
N PRO A 163 4.38 14.13 9.35
CA PRO A 163 3.87 15.00 10.41
C PRO A 163 2.37 15.22 10.29
N MET A 164 1.66 15.10 11.42
CA MET A 164 0.21 15.25 11.45
C MET A 164 -0.18 16.71 11.15
N ALA A 165 -1.12 16.90 10.23
CA ALA A 165 -1.74 18.18 9.89
C ALA A 165 -3.19 17.93 9.45
N GLU A 166 -4.00 18.98 9.32
CA GLU A 166 -5.41 18.87 8.94
C GLU A 166 -5.62 18.22 7.56
N ASN A 167 -4.66 18.41 6.66
CA ASN A 167 -4.67 17.83 5.31
C ASN A 167 -3.93 16.50 5.19
N VAL A 168 -3.57 15.83 6.30
CA VAL A 168 -2.89 14.54 6.29
C VAL A 168 -3.85 13.42 6.67
N VAL A 169 -3.94 12.42 5.80
CA VAL A 169 -4.77 11.23 5.97
C VAL A 169 -3.88 10.02 6.20
N TYR A 170 -3.95 9.43 7.37
CA TYR A 170 -3.25 8.20 7.69
C TYR A 170 -4.07 6.97 7.31
N TYR A 171 -3.60 6.18 6.36
CA TYR A 171 -4.29 4.95 5.97
C TYR A 171 -4.09 3.86 7.04
N GLY A 172 -5.21 3.44 7.67
CA GLY A 172 -5.20 2.43 8.73
C GLY A 172 -5.03 2.95 10.16
N LYS A 173 -5.19 4.27 10.37
CA LYS A 173 -5.20 4.90 11.69
C LYS A 173 -6.32 5.93 11.75
N TYR A 174 -7.15 5.85 12.76
CA TYR A 174 -8.28 6.73 13.04
C TYR A 174 -8.20 7.28 14.46
#